data_9edc3bbe51abcd739d04ec6f2c0f35b5
#
_entry.id   9edc3bbe51abcd739d04ec6f2c0f35b5
#
_cell.length_a   1.000
_cell.length_b   1.000
_cell.length_c   1.000
_cell.angle_alpha   90.00
_cell.angle_beta   90.00
_cell.angle_gamma   90.00
#
_symmetry.space_group_name_H-M   'P 1'
#
loop_
_entity.id
_entity.type
_entity.pdbx_description
1 polymer ?
#
loop_
_entity_poly.entity_id
_entity_poly.type
_entity_poly.pdbx_seq_one_letter_code
_entity_poly.pdbx_strand_id
1 'polypeptide(L)'
;VHSWLDELLPQDAAERCDGRVNLLVRRLQLRNPVVLPQDISSFSSRDDLMASCMASVHVPFFLDGKMAYQFRGKPCVDGSLAFPGLPPVVYTLPGQFSSSQILQISPHEDPRMRERYRGASDFLRLSGEPALREMMHWGETYVDKMEEEGQFVTQAQSSDK
;
A
#
# COMPACT_ATOMS: atom_id res chain seq x y z
N VAL A 1 3.39 -10.83 -9.29
CA VAL A 1 3.17 -10.48 -7.87
C VAL A 1 2.87 -11.73 -7.05
N HIS A 2 1.88 -12.56 -7.42
CA HIS A 2 1.52 -13.76 -6.66
C HIS A 2 2.72 -14.70 -6.43
N SER A 3 3.50 -15.00 -7.46
CA SER A 3 4.70 -15.86 -7.35
C SER A 3 5.75 -15.28 -6.41
N TRP A 4 5.92 -13.97 -6.37
CA TRP A 4 6.83 -13.30 -5.44
C TRP A 4 6.35 -13.42 -4.00
N LEU A 5 5.06 -13.21 -3.76
CA LEU A 5 4.50 -13.38 -2.43
C LEU A 5 4.65 -14.83 -1.95
N ASP A 6 4.46 -15.79 -2.84
CA ASP A 6 4.62 -17.21 -2.51
C ASP A 6 6.07 -17.58 -2.19
N GLU A 7 7.04 -16.98 -2.88
CA GLU A 7 8.47 -17.21 -2.65
C GLU A 7 8.98 -16.49 -1.39
N LEU A 8 8.54 -15.25 -1.16
CA LEU A 8 9.12 -14.38 -0.13
C LEU A 8 8.44 -14.47 1.23
N LEU A 9 7.14 -14.78 1.28
CA LEU A 9 6.42 -14.84 2.54
C LEU A 9 6.71 -16.15 3.30
N PRO A 10 7.12 -16.09 4.58
CA PRO A 10 7.28 -17.26 5.40
C PRO A 10 5.93 -17.96 5.67
N GLN A 11 5.97 -19.21 6.12
CA GLN A 11 4.75 -20.00 6.36
C GLN A 11 3.87 -19.41 7.47
N ASP A 12 4.48 -18.76 8.45
CA ASP A 12 3.84 -18.09 9.59
C ASP A 12 3.47 -16.61 9.31
N ALA A 13 3.57 -16.15 8.05
CA ALA A 13 3.35 -14.76 7.69
C ALA A 13 1.98 -14.23 8.11
N ALA A 14 0.92 -15.01 7.98
CA ALA A 14 -0.42 -14.60 8.38
C ALA A 14 -0.49 -14.29 9.88
N GLU A 15 0.03 -15.19 10.72
CA GLU A 15 0.07 -15.00 12.17
C GLU A 15 0.89 -13.77 12.56
N ARG A 16 2.04 -13.56 11.91
CA ARG A 16 2.91 -12.41 12.16
C ARG A 16 2.31 -11.08 11.73
N CYS A 17 1.46 -11.08 10.70
CA CYS A 17 0.81 -9.90 10.15
C CYS A 17 -0.56 -9.60 10.80
N ASP A 18 -1.18 -10.59 11.44
CA ASP A 18 -2.53 -10.44 12.01
C ASP A 18 -2.57 -9.34 13.06
N GLY A 19 -3.50 -8.38 12.89
CA GLY A 19 -3.61 -7.20 13.73
C GLY A 19 -2.47 -6.19 13.66
N ARG A 20 -1.42 -6.44 12.85
CA ARG A 20 -0.24 -5.55 12.70
C ARG A 20 -0.17 -4.89 11.33
N VAL A 21 -0.68 -5.56 10.31
CA VAL A 21 -0.73 -5.06 8.94
C VAL A 21 -2.17 -4.70 8.60
N ASN A 22 -2.36 -3.52 8.03
CA ASN A 22 -3.64 -3.10 7.47
C ASN A 22 -3.49 -2.93 5.97
N LEU A 23 -4.30 -3.65 5.22
CA LEU A 23 -4.37 -3.56 3.77
C LEU A 23 -5.69 -2.90 3.37
N LEU A 24 -5.61 -1.86 2.56
CA LEU A 24 -6.78 -1.18 2.06
C LEU A 24 -7.20 -1.78 0.73
N VAL A 25 -8.47 -2.15 0.62
CA VAL A 25 -9.11 -2.58 -0.64
C VAL A 25 -10.38 -1.77 -0.87
N ARG A 26 -10.79 -1.66 -2.13
CA ARG A 26 -12.11 -1.14 -2.48
C ARG A 26 -12.97 -2.27 -3.01
N ARG A 27 -14.01 -2.58 -2.29
CA ARG A 27 -15.00 -3.58 -2.69
C ARG A 27 -15.99 -2.96 -3.67
N LEU A 28 -16.17 -3.62 -4.81
CA LEU A 28 -17.20 -3.26 -5.79
C LEU A 28 -18.53 -3.93 -5.43
N GLN A 29 -19.63 -3.24 -5.64
CA GLN A 29 -20.97 -3.78 -5.42
C GLN A 29 -21.99 -3.16 -6.38
N LEU A 30 -23.12 -3.86 -6.60
CA LEU A 30 -24.19 -3.39 -7.49
C LEU A 30 -25.12 -2.36 -6.85
N ARG A 31 -24.93 -2.07 -5.56
CA ARG A 31 -25.77 -1.10 -4.82
C ARG A 31 -24.98 0.16 -4.53
N ASN A 32 -25.67 1.26 -4.34
CA ASN A 32 -25.05 2.52 -3.93
C ASN A 32 -24.67 2.49 -2.43
N PRO A 33 -23.41 2.85 -2.09
CA PRO A 33 -22.31 3.23 -2.98
C PRO A 33 -21.75 2.03 -3.75
N VAL A 34 -21.43 2.23 -5.01
CA VAL A 34 -20.89 1.18 -5.88
C VAL A 34 -19.51 0.68 -5.44
N VAL A 35 -18.78 1.52 -4.69
CA VAL A 35 -17.43 1.24 -4.21
C VAL A 35 -17.36 1.51 -2.72
N LEU A 36 -16.95 0.51 -1.95
CA LEU A 36 -16.78 0.61 -0.50
C LEU A 36 -15.31 0.42 -0.12
N PRO A 37 -14.69 1.38 0.58
CA PRO A 37 -13.39 1.13 1.19
C PRO A 37 -13.52 0.10 2.30
N GLN A 38 -12.56 -0.79 2.41
CA GLN A 38 -12.49 -1.81 3.44
C GLN A 38 -11.05 -2.01 3.88
N ASP A 39 -10.81 -1.89 5.18
CA ASP A 39 -9.53 -2.21 5.81
C ASP A 39 -9.50 -3.71 6.16
N ILE A 40 -8.42 -4.36 5.78
CA ILE A 40 -8.16 -5.78 6.06
C ILE A 40 -6.99 -5.85 7.03
N SER A 41 -7.24 -6.26 8.25
CA SER A 41 -6.22 -6.38 9.31
C SER A 41 -6.16 -7.77 9.93
N SER A 42 -7.01 -8.69 9.48
CA SER A 42 -7.04 -10.07 9.99
C SER A 42 -6.91 -11.06 8.84
N PHE A 43 -6.05 -12.06 9.04
CA PHE A 43 -5.65 -13.02 8.03
C PHE A 43 -5.80 -14.44 8.55
N SER A 44 -6.74 -15.19 7.97
CA SER A 44 -7.06 -16.56 8.42
C SER A 44 -6.01 -17.61 8.03
N SER A 45 -5.19 -17.30 7.03
CA SER A 45 -4.12 -18.16 6.52
C SER A 45 -3.12 -17.36 5.70
N ARG A 46 -1.97 -17.98 5.38
CA ARG A 46 -0.98 -17.41 4.46
C ARG A 46 -1.60 -17.10 3.09
N ASP A 47 -2.45 -17.99 2.57
CA ASP A 47 -3.13 -17.78 1.29
C ASP A 47 -4.13 -16.62 1.35
N ASP A 48 -4.82 -16.43 2.47
CA ASP A 48 -5.72 -15.31 2.70
C ASP A 48 -4.96 -13.98 2.77
N LEU A 49 -3.78 -13.97 3.42
CA LEU A 49 -2.88 -12.81 3.40
C LEU A 49 -2.42 -12.48 1.97
N MET A 50 -1.97 -13.49 1.22
CA MET A 50 -1.56 -13.31 -0.18
C MET A 50 -2.71 -12.78 -1.04
N ALA A 51 -3.91 -13.35 -0.88
CA ALA A 51 -5.11 -12.89 -1.59
C ALA A 51 -5.49 -11.45 -1.21
N SER A 52 -5.29 -11.07 0.05
CA SER A 52 -5.49 -9.69 0.52
C SER A 52 -4.52 -8.72 -0.14
N CYS A 53 -3.23 -9.08 -0.23
CA CYS A 53 -2.22 -8.30 -0.93
C CYS A 53 -2.56 -8.16 -2.42
N MET A 54 -2.95 -9.26 -3.08
CA MET A 54 -3.36 -9.23 -4.49
C MET A 54 -4.56 -8.31 -4.73
N ALA A 55 -5.53 -8.32 -3.84
CA ALA A 55 -6.70 -7.43 -3.92
C ALA A 55 -6.32 -5.96 -3.71
N SER A 56 -5.37 -5.70 -2.79
CA SER A 56 -4.91 -4.34 -2.46
C SER A 56 -4.05 -3.68 -3.53
N VAL A 57 -3.50 -4.45 -4.46
CA VAL A 57 -2.70 -3.94 -5.60
C VAL A 57 -3.37 -4.15 -6.95
N HIS A 58 -4.64 -4.58 -6.97
CA HIS A 58 -5.33 -4.87 -8.20
C HIS A 58 -5.87 -3.61 -8.87
N VAL A 59 -5.12 -3.12 -9.85
CA VAL A 59 -5.57 -2.05 -10.75
C VAL A 59 -6.36 -2.68 -11.90
N PRO A 60 -7.63 -2.25 -12.14
CA PRO A 60 -8.47 -2.80 -13.18
C PRO A 60 -7.78 -2.84 -14.55
N PHE A 61 -7.84 -4.01 -15.20
CA PHE A 61 -7.30 -4.30 -16.54
C PHE A 61 -5.77 -4.23 -16.67
N PHE A 62 -5.02 -3.81 -15.63
CA PHE A 62 -3.59 -3.54 -15.74
C PHE A 62 -2.73 -4.81 -15.69
N LEU A 63 -2.96 -5.70 -14.72
CA LEU A 63 -2.08 -6.85 -14.50
C LEU A 63 -2.54 -8.13 -15.21
N ASP A 64 -3.83 -8.38 -15.24
CA ASP A 64 -4.40 -9.65 -15.72
C ASP A 64 -5.60 -9.46 -16.66
N GLY A 65 -5.86 -8.22 -17.07
CA GLY A 65 -6.99 -7.87 -17.95
C GLY A 65 -8.35 -7.97 -17.27
N LYS A 66 -8.43 -8.26 -15.98
CA LYS A 66 -9.68 -8.34 -15.24
C LYS A 66 -10.06 -7.01 -14.62
N MET A 67 -11.35 -6.76 -14.50
CA MET A 67 -11.87 -5.56 -13.86
C MET A 67 -11.65 -5.56 -12.34
N ALA A 68 -11.70 -6.72 -11.70
CA ALA A 68 -11.59 -6.86 -10.26
C ALA A 68 -10.98 -8.21 -9.86
N TYR A 69 -10.32 -8.24 -8.72
CA TYR A 69 -9.84 -9.45 -8.08
C TYR A 69 -10.92 -10.01 -7.15
N GLN A 70 -11.14 -11.33 -7.18
CA GLN A 70 -12.10 -11.99 -6.28
C GLN A 70 -11.44 -12.27 -4.93
N PHE A 71 -11.80 -11.48 -3.93
CA PHE A 71 -11.30 -11.62 -2.58
C PHE A 71 -12.43 -11.91 -1.61
N ARG A 72 -12.33 -13.01 -0.86
CA ARG A 72 -13.37 -13.49 0.09
C ARG A 72 -14.77 -13.46 -0.52
N GLY A 73 -14.90 -13.92 -1.77
CA GLY A 73 -16.16 -13.97 -2.51
C GLY A 73 -16.72 -12.61 -2.95
N LYS A 74 -15.92 -11.56 -2.93
CA LYS A 74 -16.30 -10.20 -3.34
C LYS A 74 -15.33 -9.66 -4.38
N PRO A 75 -15.82 -8.94 -5.41
CA PRO A 75 -14.95 -8.25 -6.35
C PRO A 75 -14.32 -7.03 -5.68
N CYS A 76 -12.99 -6.99 -5.69
CA CYS A 76 -12.19 -5.93 -5.06
C CYS A 76 -11.19 -5.35 -6.06
N VAL A 77 -10.82 -4.11 -5.84
CA VAL A 77 -9.77 -3.39 -6.55
C VAL A 77 -8.88 -2.68 -5.54
N ASP A 78 -7.75 -2.17 -6.01
CA ASP A 78 -6.78 -1.41 -5.21
C ASP A 78 -7.47 -0.32 -4.38
N GLY A 79 -7.13 -0.29 -3.10
CA GLY A 79 -7.71 0.65 -2.15
C GLY A 79 -7.35 2.10 -2.41
N SER A 80 -6.21 2.35 -3.05
CA SER A 80 -5.71 3.70 -3.36
C SER A 80 -6.34 4.32 -4.61
N LEU A 81 -7.04 3.53 -5.44
CA LEU A 81 -7.63 4.03 -6.68
C LEU A 81 -8.63 5.15 -6.41
N ALA A 82 -8.39 6.28 -7.08
CA ALA A 82 -9.34 7.38 -7.11
C ALA A 82 -10.47 7.07 -8.09
N PHE A 83 -11.70 7.14 -7.62
CA PHE A 83 -12.89 7.03 -8.45
C PHE A 83 -13.59 8.39 -8.52
N PRO A 84 -14.03 8.83 -9.72
CA PRO A 84 -14.80 10.07 -9.85
C PRO A 84 -16.03 10.08 -8.93
N GLY A 85 -16.20 11.14 -8.17
CA GLY A 85 -17.34 11.32 -7.27
C GLY A 85 -17.22 10.61 -5.92
N LEU A 86 -16.12 9.91 -5.64
CA LEU A 86 -15.84 9.38 -4.31
C LEU A 86 -14.80 10.25 -3.59
N PRO A 87 -14.93 10.42 -2.27
CA PRO A 87 -13.92 11.12 -1.51
C PRO A 87 -12.57 10.39 -1.62
N PRO A 88 -11.44 11.14 -1.59
CA PRO A 88 -10.13 10.53 -1.50
C PRO A 88 -10.09 9.61 -0.27
N VAL A 89 -9.35 8.52 -0.39
CA VAL A 89 -9.15 7.64 0.76
C VAL A 89 -8.29 8.38 1.77
N VAL A 90 -8.90 8.71 2.88
CA VAL A 90 -8.16 9.14 4.06
C VAL A 90 -7.77 7.86 4.79
N TYR A 91 -6.48 7.57 4.83
CA TYR A 91 -5.96 6.48 5.64
C TYR A 91 -6.14 6.86 7.11
N THR A 92 -7.18 6.34 7.71
CA THR A 92 -7.33 6.39 9.16
C THR A 92 -6.66 5.14 9.69
N LEU A 93 -5.48 5.29 10.28
CA LEU A 93 -4.86 4.17 11.00
C LEU A 93 -5.81 3.78 12.13
N PRO A 94 -6.19 2.49 12.22
CA PRO A 94 -6.98 2.03 13.34
C PRO A 94 -6.11 2.14 14.59
N GLY A 95 -6.56 2.92 15.56
CA GLY A 95 -5.87 3.06 16.84
C GLY A 95 -5.63 4.51 17.26
N GLN A 96 -5.22 4.66 18.48
CA GLN A 96 -4.97 5.94 19.13
C GLN A 96 -3.50 6.37 18.95
N PHE A 97 -3.02 6.40 17.69
CA PHE A 97 -1.67 6.89 17.43
C PHE A 97 -1.67 8.40 17.28
N SER A 98 -0.78 9.08 17.99
CA SER A 98 -0.50 10.48 17.72
C SER A 98 0.27 10.63 16.40
N SER A 99 0.17 11.78 15.76
CA SER A 99 0.94 12.06 14.53
C SER A 99 2.44 11.86 14.67
N SER A 100 2.97 12.04 15.89
CA SER A 100 4.39 11.80 16.20
C SER A 100 4.79 10.31 16.28
N GLN A 101 3.81 9.41 16.30
CA GLN A 101 4.02 7.94 16.31
C GLN A 101 3.88 7.32 14.93
N ILE A 102 3.58 8.14 13.91
CA ILE A 102 3.33 7.67 12.55
C ILE A 102 4.50 8.11 11.67
N LEU A 103 5.23 7.14 11.13
CA LEU A 103 6.16 7.39 10.04
C LEU A 103 5.39 7.28 8.72
N GLN A 104 5.21 8.40 8.03
CA GLN A 104 4.64 8.41 6.70
C GLN A 104 5.77 8.35 5.66
N ILE A 105 5.75 7.30 4.84
CA ILE A 105 6.64 7.18 3.69
C ILE A 105 5.81 7.41 2.43
N SER A 106 6.08 8.51 1.74
CA SER A 106 5.34 8.89 0.54
C SER A 106 6.31 9.34 -0.56
N PRO A 107 6.17 8.80 -1.79
CA PRO A 107 6.99 9.25 -2.92
C PRO A 107 6.76 10.74 -3.25
N HIS A 108 5.65 11.32 -2.79
CA HIS A 108 5.35 12.74 -2.99
C HIS A 108 6.18 13.68 -2.09
N GLU A 109 6.87 13.15 -1.10
CA GLU A 109 7.73 13.92 -0.22
C GLU A 109 9.11 14.18 -0.86
N ASP A 110 9.59 13.28 -1.72
CA ASP A 110 10.80 13.51 -2.52
C ASP A 110 10.48 14.41 -3.73
N PRO A 111 11.13 15.59 -3.85
CA PRO A 111 10.88 16.51 -4.97
C PRO A 111 11.10 15.88 -6.34
N ARG A 112 12.08 14.97 -6.48
CA ARG A 112 12.40 14.27 -7.75
C ARG A 112 11.27 13.33 -8.14
N MET A 113 10.71 12.60 -7.17
CA MET A 113 9.58 11.72 -7.39
C MET A 113 8.30 12.51 -7.69
N ARG A 114 8.08 13.64 -7.01
CA ARG A 114 6.95 14.53 -7.26
C ARG A 114 6.99 15.12 -8.67
N GLU A 115 8.17 15.47 -9.16
CA GLU A 115 8.33 15.99 -10.51
C GLU A 115 8.06 14.92 -11.57
N ARG A 116 8.49 13.68 -11.33
CA ARG A 116 8.30 12.55 -12.24
C ARG A 116 6.87 12.05 -12.30
N TYR A 117 6.16 12.06 -11.17
CA TYR A 117 4.79 11.55 -11.04
C TYR A 117 3.80 12.69 -10.81
N ARG A 118 3.46 13.39 -11.90
CA ARG A 118 2.52 14.53 -11.86
C ARG A 118 1.06 14.12 -11.97
N GLY A 119 0.77 12.89 -12.37
CA GLY A 119 -0.59 12.41 -12.57
C GLY A 119 -0.72 10.89 -12.52
N ALA A 120 -1.96 10.42 -12.38
CA ALA A 120 -2.28 9.00 -12.34
C ALA A 120 -1.78 8.22 -13.57
N SER A 121 -1.72 8.86 -14.74
CA SER A 121 -1.19 8.24 -15.97
C SER A 121 0.30 7.94 -15.89
N ASP A 122 1.06 8.71 -15.11
CA ASP A 122 2.50 8.50 -14.99
C ASP A 122 2.82 7.31 -14.11
N PHE A 123 1.97 7.04 -13.12
CA PHE A 123 2.04 5.85 -12.28
C PHE A 123 1.82 4.54 -13.08
N LEU A 124 0.98 4.59 -14.11
CA LEU A 124 0.69 3.44 -14.96
C LEU A 124 1.71 3.24 -16.10
N ARG A 125 2.65 4.17 -16.29
CA ARG A 125 3.72 3.98 -17.27
C ARG A 125 4.74 2.98 -16.74
N LEU A 126 4.91 1.88 -17.48
CA LEU A 126 5.97 0.93 -17.20
C LEU A 126 7.31 1.62 -17.46
N SER A 127 8.07 1.82 -16.41
CA SER A 127 9.42 2.33 -16.49
C SER A 127 10.39 1.20 -16.87
N GLY A 128 11.33 1.48 -17.77
CA GLY A 128 12.42 0.54 -18.06
C GLY A 128 13.33 0.34 -16.85
N GLU A 129 14.09 -0.76 -16.84
CA GLU A 129 14.99 -1.11 -15.73
C GLU A 129 15.94 0.02 -15.28
N PRO A 130 16.57 0.81 -16.17
CA PRO A 130 17.41 1.92 -15.75
C PRO A 130 16.68 2.96 -14.91
N ALA A 131 15.44 3.30 -15.28
CA ALA A 131 14.63 4.26 -14.55
C ALA A 131 14.16 3.72 -13.20
N LEU A 132 13.91 2.41 -13.08
CA LEU A 132 13.59 1.76 -11.81
C LEU A 132 14.79 1.79 -10.86
N ARG A 133 15.99 1.50 -11.35
CA ARG A 133 17.24 1.60 -10.55
C ARG A 133 17.51 3.02 -10.07
N GLU A 134 17.27 4.00 -10.93
CA GLU A 134 17.39 5.41 -10.55
C GLU A 134 16.41 5.78 -9.43
N MET A 135 15.14 5.36 -9.52
CA MET A 135 14.14 5.59 -8.48
C MET A 135 14.48 4.89 -7.17
N MET A 136 15.01 3.67 -7.21
CA MET A 136 15.50 2.97 -6.02
C MET A 136 16.62 3.77 -5.35
N HIS A 137 17.61 4.23 -6.13
CA HIS A 137 18.69 5.07 -5.61
C HIS A 137 18.18 6.40 -5.02
N TRP A 138 17.15 7.00 -5.59
CA TRP A 138 16.53 8.19 -5.00
C TRP A 138 15.88 7.86 -3.64
N GLY A 139 15.21 6.71 -3.53
CA GLY A 139 14.64 6.25 -2.28
C GLY A 139 15.70 6.03 -1.20
N GLU A 140 16.81 5.37 -1.54
CA GLU A 140 17.95 5.17 -0.63
C GLU A 140 18.50 6.51 -0.13
N THR A 141 18.86 7.42 -1.04
CA THR A 141 19.38 8.74 -0.67
C THR A 141 18.39 9.60 0.13
N TYR A 142 17.09 9.41 -0.08
CA TYR A 142 16.07 10.10 0.70
C TYR A 142 16.00 9.55 2.13
N VAL A 143 16.06 8.24 2.30
CA VAL A 143 16.07 7.60 3.62
C VAL A 143 17.33 7.98 4.41
N ASP A 144 18.51 7.92 3.79
CA ASP A 144 19.78 8.33 4.40
C ASP A 144 19.69 9.76 4.94
N LYS A 145 19.15 10.68 4.14
CA LYS A 145 18.91 12.06 4.57
C LYS A 145 17.95 12.16 5.76
N MET A 146 16.85 11.41 5.76
CA MET A 146 15.90 11.40 6.86
C MET A 146 16.55 10.85 8.15
N GLU A 147 17.45 9.88 8.02
CA GLU A 147 18.20 9.32 9.14
C GLU A 147 19.20 10.35 9.70
N GLU A 148 19.96 11.03 8.85
CA GLU A 148 20.85 12.12 9.23
C GLU A 148 20.12 13.27 9.95
N GLU A 149 18.90 13.59 9.50
CA GLU A 149 18.03 14.60 10.12
C GLU A 149 17.34 14.10 11.41
N GLY A 150 17.58 12.86 11.81
CA GLY A 150 17.06 12.27 13.05
C GLY A 150 15.56 11.98 13.03
N GLN A 151 14.93 11.94 11.86
CA GLN A 151 13.48 11.73 11.73
C GLN A 151 13.05 10.32 12.17
N PHE A 152 13.96 9.33 12.16
CA PHE A 152 13.70 7.96 12.63
C PHE A 152 13.99 7.75 14.12
N VAL A 153 14.78 8.62 14.78
CA VAL A 153 15.26 8.42 16.16
C VAL A 153 14.19 8.77 17.21
N THR A 154 13.21 9.58 16.84
CA THR A 154 12.22 10.09 17.81
C THR A 154 11.25 9.02 18.33
N GLN A 155 11.19 7.84 17.71
CA GLN A 155 10.23 6.80 18.08
C GLN A 155 10.74 5.78 19.09
N ALA A 156 12.04 5.55 19.17
CA ALA A 156 12.64 4.53 20.06
C ALA A 156 12.84 5.01 21.52
N GLN A 157 12.88 6.31 21.78
CA GLN A 157 13.21 6.85 23.10
C GLN A 157 11.99 7.19 23.99
N SER A 158 10.75 7.06 23.48
CA SER A 158 9.56 7.38 24.27
C SER A 158 8.92 6.18 24.99
N SER A 159 9.46 4.97 24.83
CA SER A 159 8.94 3.75 25.46
C SER A 159 9.57 3.36 26.79
N ASP A 160 10.55 4.13 27.29
CA ASP A 160 11.24 3.87 28.57
C ASP A 160 11.03 5.01 29.60
N LYS A 161 9.78 5.42 29.80
CA LYS A 161 9.40 6.21 30.97
C LYS A 161 8.06 5.82 31.52
#